data_8b28b6feb819178227634d37dd61f40f
#
_entry.id   8b28b6feb819178227634d37dd61f40f
#
_cell.length_a   1.000
_cell.length_b   1.000
_cell.length_c   1.000
_cell.angle_alpha   90.00
_cell.angle_beta   90.00
_cell.angle_gamma   90.00
#
_symmetry.space_group_name_H-M   'P 1'
#
loop_
_entity.id
_entity.type
_entity.pdbx_description
1 polymer ?
#
loop_
_entity_poly.entity_id
_entity_poly.type
_entity_poly.pdbx_seq_one_letter_code
_entity_poly.pdbx_strand_id
1 'polypeptide(L)'
;MVGEHDGNPVSGWHKLGRSSVEYRIKFPEAMDDADWAVQEAKGWLDVTVVWDGGERVLSFYDQNRLMQAVSADLARLGHFAAAGLVVVRKVTPEEIEAAVATIAERGFVDI
;
A
#
# COMPACT_ATOMS: atom_id res chain seq x y z
N MET A 1 6.41 26.86 -9.87
CA MET A 1 6.24 26.43 -9.47
C MET A 1 6.11 26.18 -9.04
N VAL A 2 6.23 26.13 -9.08
CA VAL A 2 6.12 25.66 -8.47
C VAL A 2 6.03 25.31 -8.03
N GLY A 3 6.10 25.33 -8.04
CA GLY A 3 6.18 24.66 -7.42
C GLY A 3 6.41 24.51 -6.87
N GLU A 4 6.83 24.70 -6.91
CA GLU A 4 7.06 24.30 -6.30
C GLU A 4 7.11 24.03 -5.45
N HIS A 5 7.18 24.19 -5.42
CA HIS A 5 7.14 23.69 -4.47
C HIS A 5 7.27 23.13 -4.06
N ASP A 6 7.70 22.95 -4.06
CA ASP A 6 7.88 22.26 -3.60
C ASP A 6 7.88 21.63 -3.03
N GLY A 7 7.98 21.37 -3.38
CA GLY A 7 7.96 20.08 -2.96
C GLY A 7 8.11 19.78 -1.58
N ASN A 8 7.70 20.39 -0.88
CA ASN A 8 7.93 20.16 0.46
C ASN A 8 6.94 19.20 1.05
N PRO A 9 7.36 18.09 1.51
CA PRO A 9 6.46 17.13 2.10
C PRO A 9 5.83 17.72 3.31
N VAL A 10 4.57 17.57 3.39
CA VAL A 10 3.83 18.17 4.44
C VAL A 10 3.04 17.11 5.12
N SER A 11 3.27 16.90 6.39
CA SER A 11 2.34 16.13 7.21
C SER A 11 1.87 14.85 6.61
N GLY A 12 2.74 14.07 6.08
CA GLY A 12 2.37 12.77 5.56
C GLY A 12 1.82 12.75 4.15
N TRP A 13 1.76 13.90 3.48
CA TRP A 13 1.33 13.94 2.09
C TRP A 13 2.53 13.82 1.18
N HIS A 14 2.35 13.11 0.09
CA HIS A 14 3.36 12.91 -0.93
C HIS A 14 2.85 13.44 -2.24
N LYS A 15 3.76 13.91 -3.08
CA LYS A 15 3.39 14.45 -4.37
C LYS A 15 4.34 13.91 -5.42
N LEU A 16 3.79 13.39 -6.50
CA LEU A 16 4.57 12.78 -7.56
C LEU A 16 4.59 13.66 -8.77
N GLY A 17 5.70 14.31 -8.99
CA GLY A 17 6.00 15.02 -10.21
C GLY A 17 4.78 15.64 -10.87
N ARG A 18 4.66 15.44 -12.14
CA ARG A 18 3.59 16.04 -12.89
C ARG A 18 2.26 15.34 -12.77
N SER A 19 2.29 14.09 -12.45
CA SER A 19 1.04 13.37 -12.23
C SER A 19 0.36 13.81 -11.00
N SER A 20 1.13 14.25 -10.07
CA SER A 20 0.71 15.08 -8.95
C SER A 20 -0.60 14.74 -8.30
N VAL A 21 -0.88 13.49 -8.08
CA VAL A 21 -1.94 13.14 -7.19
C VAL A 21 -1.33 13.10 -5.80
N GLU A 22 -1.75 14.00 -4.94
CA GLU A 22 -1.29 14.00 -3.56
C GLU A 22 -1.99 12.89 -2.82
N TYR A 23 -1.24 12.20 -1.98
CA TYR A 23 -1.80 11.08 -1.24
C TYR A 23 -1.13 10.98 0.12
N ARG A 24 -1.77 10.24 0.99
CA ARG A 24 -1.26 9.97 2.32
C ARG A 24 -1.50 8.51 2.65
N ILE A 25 -0.50 7.88 3.24
CA ILE A 25 -0.58 6.49 3.66
C ILE A 25 -0.83 6.46 5.15
N LYS A 26 -1.92 5.79 5.57
CA LYS A 26 -2.25 5.66 6.97
C LYS A 26 -2.01 4.22 7.39
N PHE A 27 -0.91 4.00 8.10
CA PHE A 27 -0.64 2.68 8.66
C PHE A 27 -1.59 2.44 9.84
N PRO A 28 -1.86 1.18 10.19
CA PRO A 28 -2.83 0.88 11.26
C PRO A 28 -2.51 1.56 12.57
N GLU A 29 -1.23 1.68 12.89
CA GLU A 29 -0.77 2.37 14.08
C GLU A 29 0.69 2.72 13.89
N ALA A 30 1.22 3.53 14.80
CA ALA A 30 2.63 3.85 14.76
C ALA A 30 3.41 2.58 15.10
N MET A 31 4.33 2.19 14.23
CA MET A 31 5.09 0.96 14.38
C MET A 31 6.57 1.26 14.46
N ASP A 32 7.23 0.64 15.43
CA ASP A 32 8.69 0.71 15.52
C ASP A 32 9.32 -0.42 14.70
N ASP A 33 10.63 -0.54 14.75
CA ASP A 33 11.35 -1.54 13.97
C ASP A 33 10.92 -2.96 14.33
N ALA A 34 10.65 -3.21 15.61
CA ALA A 34 10.23 -4.53 16.05
C ALA A 34 8.84 -4.88 15.51
N ASP A 35 7.94 -3.91 15.50
CA ASP A 35 6.60 -4.11 14.94
C ASP A 35 6.68 -4.40 13.45
N TRP A 36 7.54 -3.66 12.73
CA TRP A 36 7.71 -3.91 11.31
C TRP A 36 8.32 -5.28 11.02
N ALA A 37 9.24 -5.72 11.87
CA ALA A 37 9.79 -7.07 11.71
C ALA A 37 8.70 -8.13 11.84
N VAL A 38 7.73 -7.94 12.74
CA VAL A 38 6.60 -8.84 12.88
C VAL A 38 5.75 -8.83 11.61
N GLN A 39 5.47 -7.65 11.06
CA GLN A 39 4.66 -7.57 9.84
C GLN A 39 5.36 -8.20 8.65
N GLU A 40 6.67 -7.99 8.53
CA GLU A 40 7.42 -8.61 7.46
C GLU A 40 7.37 -10.14 7.57
N ALA A 41 7.49 -10.66 8.78
CA ALA A 41 7.43 -12.11 9.02
C ALA A 41 6.03 -12.66 8.72
N LYS A 42 4.98 -11.92 9.06
CA LYS A 42 3.62 -12.31 8.72
C LYS A 42 3.35 -12.28 7.23
N GLY A 43 3.98 -11.35 6.52
CA GLY A 43 3.82 -11.22 5.08
C GLY A 43 2.50 -10.61 4.63
N TRP A 44 1.81 -9.89 5.52
CA TRP A 44 0.49 -9.33 5.22
C TRP A 44 0.21 -8.11 6.11
N LEU A 45 -0.35 -7.07 5.51
CA LEU A 45 -0.75 -5.87 6.24
C LEU A 45 -1.77 -5.08 5.44
N ASP A 46 -2.84 -4.64 6.09
CA ASP A 46 -3.80 -3.71 5.50
C ASP A 46 -3.37 -2.28 5.80
N VAL A 47 -3.41 -1.44 4.78
CA VAL A 47 -3.01 -0.04 4.89
C VAL A 47 -4.06 0.81 4.19
N THR A 48 -4.42 1.95 4.77
CA THR A 48 -5.36 2.87 4.16
C THR A 48 -4.60 3.94 3.41
N VAL A 49 -5.01 4.19 2.17
CA VAL A 49 -4.44 5.27 1.36
C VAL A 49 -5.53 6.27 1.08
N VAL A 50 -5.22 7.54 1.30
CA VAL A 50 -6.15 8.66 1.12
C VAL A 50 -5.57 9.57 0.07
N TRP A 51 -6.38 9.97 -0.90
CA TRP A 51 -5.99 10.95 -1.92
C TRP A 51 -7.18 11.87 -2.17
N ASP A 52 -6.99 12.86 -3.02
CA ASP A 52 -8.03 13.87 -3.22
C ASP A 52 -9.33 13.28 -3.74
N GLY A 53 -9.24 12.23 -4.52
CA GLY A 53 -10.43 11.60 -5.11
C GLY A 53 -11.03 10.49 -4.29
N GLY A 54 -10.46 10.14 -3.14
CA GLY A 54 -11.05 9.04 -2.37
C GLY A 54 -10.14 8.46 -1.32
N GLU A 55 -10.56 7.32 -0.85
CA GLU A 55 -9.86 6.60 0.21
C GLU A 55 -10.08 5.10 -0.04
N ARG A 56 -9.04 4.31 0.19
CA ARG A 56 -9.14 2.87 -0.03
C ARG A 56 -8.22 2.12 0.90
N VAL A 57 -8.69 0.98 1.39
CA VAL A 57 -7.83 0.05 2.12
C VAL A 57 -7.16 -0.86 1.10
N LEU A 58 -5.85 -0.95 1.18
CA LEU A 58 -5.06 -1.84 0.33
C LEU A 58 -4.49 -2.95 1.20
N SER A 59 -4.60 -4.18 0.71
CA SER A 59 -4.06 -5.35 1.40
C SER A 59 -2.74 -5.72 0.75
N PHE A 60 -1.66 -5.56 1.48
CA PHE A 60 -0.32 -5.87 1.01
C PHE A 60 0.06 -7.27 1.45
N TYR A 61 0.49 -8.09 0.49
CA TYR A 61 0.93 -9.45 0.75
C TYR A 61 2.30 -9.65 0.15
N ASP A 62 3.15 -10.44 0.81
CA ASP A 62 4.28 -10.99 0.07
C ASP A 62 3.78 -12.23 -0.67
N GLN A 63 4.60 -12.74 -1.58
CA GLN A 63 4.20 -13.81 -2.46
C GLN A 63 3.87 -15.09 -1.70
N ASN A 64 4.65 -15.43 -0.70
CA ASN A 64 4.42 -16.65 0.07
C ASN A 64 3.11 -16.57 0.84
N ARG A 65 2.83 -15.45 1.47
CA ARG A 65 1.61 -15.29 2.23
C ARG A 65 0.40 -15.29 1.30
N LEU A 66 0.52 -14.65 0.15
CA LEU A 66 -0.57 -14.65 -0.84
C LEU A 66 -0.87 -16.07 -1.28
N MET A 67 0.16 -16.88 -1.56
CA MET A 67 -0.06 -18.26 -1.96
C MET A 67 -0.81 -19.06 -0.90
N GLN A 68 -0.48 -18.84 0.38
CA GLN A 68 -1.20 -19.49 1.47
C GLN A 68 -2.66 -19.06 1.50
N ALA A 69 -2.93 -17.77 1.33
CA ALA A 69 -4.29 -17.26 1.36
C ALA A 69 -5.11 -17.82 0.19
N VAL A 70 -4.51 -17.84 -1.00
CA VAL A 70 -5.17 -18.38 -2.19
C VAL A 70 -5.47 -19.87 -2.00
N SER A 71 -4.50 -20.65 -1.52
CA SER A 71 -4.70 -22.08 -1.31
C SER A 71 -5.80 -22.36 -0.31
N ALA A 72 -5.81 -21.60 0.79
CA ALA A 72 -6.83 -21.79 1.81
C ALA A 72 -8.22 -21.46 1.28
N ASP A 73 -8.36 -20.37 0.54
CA ASP A 73 -9.65 -19.97 0.01
C ASP A 73 -10.12 -20.90 -1.09
N LEU A 74 -9.22 -21.37 -1.93
CA LEU A 74 -9.59 -22.37 -2.95
C LEU A 74 -10.10 -23.65 -2.32
N ALA A 75 -9.46 -24.10 -1.23
CA ALA A 75 -9.88 -25.31 -0.56
C ALA A 75 -11.22 -25.12 0.15
N ARG A 76 -11.48 -23.93 0.71
CA ARG A 76 -12.66 -23.70 1.50
C ARG A 76 -13.84 -23.18 0.70
N LEU A 77 -13.57 -22.30 -0.26
CA LEU A 77 -14.62 -21.57 -0.99
C LEU A 77 -14.66 -21.91 -2.48
N GLY A 78 -13.59 -22.51 -3.01
CA GLY A 78 -13.48 -22.79 -4.43
C GLY A 78 -13.02 -21.60 -5.26
N HIS A 79 -12.74 -20.48 -4.64
CA HIS A 79 -12.23 -19.30 -5.35
C HIS A 79 -11.47 -18.39 -4.40
N PHE A 80 -10.71 -17.47 -4.97
CA PHE A 80 -10.05 -16.40 -4.23
C PHE A 80 -10.33 -15.09 -4.94
N ALA A 81 -10.79 -14.09 -4.19
CA ALA A 81 -10.97 -12.76 -4.72
C ALA A 81 -10.73 -11.77 -3.59
N ALA A 82 -10.04 -10.69 -3.90
CA ALA A 82 -9.74 -9.68 -2.90
C ALA A 82 -9.64 -8.32 -3.57
N ALA A 83 -10.38 -7.35 -3.06
CA ALA A 83 -10.31 -5.98 -3.53
C ALA A 83 -9.08 -5.32 -2.93
N GLY A 84 -8.44 -4.44 -3.71
CA GLY A 84 -7.31 -3.68 -3.21
C GLY A 84 -6.08 -4.52 -2.89
N LEU A 85 -5.92 -5.64 -3.58
CA LEU A 85 -4.79 -6.53 -3.35
C LEU A 85 -3.54 -6.00 -4.03
N VAL A 86 -2.45 -5.88 -3.28
CA VAL A 86 -1.14 -5.49 -3.83
C VAL A 86 -0.11 -6.48 -3.33
N VAL A 87 0.69 -7.01 -4.25
CA VAL A 87 1.73 -7.96 -3.90
C VAL A 87 3.08 -7.26 -3.94
N VAL A 88 3.82 -7.37 -2.86
CA VAL A 88 5.16 -6.79 -2.74
C VAL A 88 6.16 -7.88 -2.42
N ARG A 89 7.45 -7.57 -2.56
CA ARG A 89 8.48 -8.57 -2.26
C ARG A 89 8.56 -8.84 -0.76
N LYS A 90 8.41 -7.79 0.02
CA LYS A 90 8.42 -7.87 1.48
C LYS A 90 7.45 -6.83 2.01
N VAL A 91 6.79 -7.16 3.11
CA VAL A 91 5.86 -6.21 3.74
C VAL A 91 6.67 -5.30 4.67
N THR A 92 7.23 -4.26 4.07
CA THR A 92 8.02 -3.25 4.77
C THR A 92 7.52 -1.87 4.36
N PRO A 93 7.80 -0.83 5.15
CA PRO A 93 7.33 0.51 4.78
C PRO A 93 7.90 0.95 3.44
N GLU A 94 9.15 0.61 3.14
CA GLU A 94 9.76 1.00 1.87
C GLU A 94 9.07 0.37 0.67
N GLU A 95 8.76 -0.91 0.77
CA GLU A 95 8.08 -1.60 -0.33
C GLU A 95 6.65 -1.11 -0.49
N ILE A 96 5.97 -0.86 0.61
CA ILE A 96 4.61 -0.34 0.58
C ILE A 96 4.59 1.04 -0.05
N GLU A 97 5.49 1.92 0.37
CA GLU A 97 5.55 3.28 -0.14
C GLU A 97 5.88 3.29 -1.64
N ALA A 98 6.79 2.43 -2.06
CA ALA A 98 7.12 2.35 -3.48
C ALA A 98 5.93 1.87 -4.32
N ALA A 99 5.19 0.89 -3.81
CA ALA A 99 4.01 0.40 -4.52
C ALA A 99 2.92 1.46 -4.60
N VAL A 100 2.67 2.16 -3.52
CA VAL A 100 1.66 3.23 -3.51
C VAL A 100 2.06 4.35 -4.46
N ALA A 101 3.36 4.68 -4.51
CA ALA A 101 3.83 5.71 -5.42
C ALA A 101 3.52 5.34 -6.88
N THR A 102 3.72 4.09 -7.25
CA THR A 102 3.40 3.62 -8.60
C THR A 102 1.90 3.69 -8.87
N ILE A 103 1.09 3.27 -7.89
CA ILE A 103 -0.36 3.32 -8.03
C ILE A 103 -0.84 4.77 -8.18
N ALA A 104 -0.21 5.68 -7.43
CA ALA A 104 -0.56 7.10 -7.50
C ALA A 104 -0.22 7.70 -8.87
N GLU A 105 0.87 7.26 -9.50
CA GLU A 105 1.21 7.71 -10.84
C GLU A 105 0.12 7.40 -11.84
N ARG A 106 -0.65 6.37 -11.58
CA ARG A 106 -1.77 5.98 -12.43
C ARG A 106 -3.10 6.55 -11.97
N GLY A 107 -3.07 7.49 -11.03
CA GLY A 107 -4.26 8.17 -10.54
C GLY A 107 -5.17 7.30 -9.69
N PHE A 108 -4.64 6.23 -9.12
CA PHE A 108 -5.40 5.30 -8.27
C PHE A 108 -6.54 4.59 -9.01
N VAL A 109 -6.40 4.41 -10.32
CA VAL A 109 -7.47 3.76 -11.09
C VAL A 109 -7.37 2.24 -11.03
N ASP A 110 -6.25 1.70 -10.58
CA ASP A 110 -6.03 0.25 -10.54
C ASP A 110 -6.56 -0.42 -9.27
N ILE A 111 -7.15 0.34 -8.39
CA ILE A 111 -7.57 -0.21 -7.10
C ILE A 111 -9.05 0.01 -6.82
#